data_50419db97d8cf5d0584ef7c398662c59
#
_entry.id   50419db97d8cf5d0584ef7c398662c59
#
_cell.length_a   1.000
_cell.length_b   1.000
_cell.length_c   1.000
_cell.angle_alpha   90.00
_cell.angle_beta   90.00
_cell.angle_gamma   90.00
#
_symmetry.space_group_name_H-M   'P 1'
#
loop_
_entity.id
_entity.type
_entity.pdbx_description
1 polymer ?
#
loop_
_entity_poly.entity_id
_entity_poly.type
_entity_poly.pdbx_seq_one_letter_code
_entity_poly.pdbx_strand_id
1 'polypeptide(L)'
;MRQRLANGLPVASLLPVSTSLVECSLEERLEACRRLAVESLASPRRFWLREAGLLDWVRPPDEAFVGEMKQGDVSWFSGGLLNAAWNAVDRHAVASPERTALVWARPEGDVVSWSFRELRQASSRMAQVLLSQGVRWGDRVVGHLPETPTLAMLHLGCARIGAVPVAVPVRSGGTLGRVLRATRARVLVTADEAPLSEGRLPLWERVEDLLGGLGRVESVLVERRTGAPVSLVYGRDQELGTALVRARPTCALRPCDGEDPLLLVPGLEDGPPVVHGLAGFLLCAALGLREAAGIGPGAQVLCTEGFSGPRIDVLWGTWVLGGALVFDERGDGAHRPRALGVTHLFGPRGALAAAGPGVLGASLDGSDASVAPVWTPEGGGMLSARFGDLGGTSLFGVDPVLVDVMGRRAAGAGSEGELCVKRSWPAQPRSLEQDHAGYVAQRLERFPGLYRTGLRCRQLADGALATTGLTPLGGVAPSNVFPIEGPIGRA
;
A
#
# COMPACT_ATOMS: atom_id res chain seq x y z
N MET A 1 -23.85 -0.81 -26.32
CA MET A 1 -23.04 -0.81 -25.07
C MET A 1 -21.64 -1.42 -25.24
N ARG A 2 -21.44 -2.46 -26.04
CA ARG A 2 -20.10 -3.04 -26.31
C ARG A 2 -19.13 -2.17 -27.15
N GLN A 3 -19.61 -1.18 -27.89
CA GLN A 3 -18.81 -0.30 -28.75
C GLN A 3 -18.23 0.94 -28.04
N ARG A 4 -18.73 1.32 -26.84
CA ARG A 4 -18.21 2.47 -26.07
C ARG A 4 -16.93 2.18 -25.26
N LEU A 5 -16.60 0.93 -25.03
CA LEU A 5 -15.36 0.53 -24.32
C LEU A 5 -14.14 0.42 -25.27
N ALA A 6 -14.35 0.47 -26.59
CA ALA A 6 -13.29 0.46 -27.58
C ALA A 6 -12.88 1.87 -28.07
N ASN A 7 -13.77 2.86 -27.92
CA ASN A 7 -13.54 4.24 -28.33
C ASN A 7 -13.52 5.12 -27.08
N GLY A 8 -12.33 5.49 -26.67
CA GLY A 8 -11.95 6.53 -25.71
C GLY A 8 -13.05 7.03 -24.78
N LEU A 9 -12.91 6.70 -23.47
CA LEU A 9 -13.55 7.47 -22.42
C LEU A 9 -13.26 8.95 -22.68
N PRO A 10 -14.24 9.89 -22.51
CA PRO A 10 -13.92 11.30 -22.57
C PRO A 10 -12.78 11.51 -21.60
N VAL A 11 -11.65 11.99 -22.09
CA VAL A 11 -10.55 12.49 -21.27
C VAL A 11 -11.18 13.63 -20.47
N ALA A 12 -11.68 13.32 -19.28
CA ALA A 12 -11.95 14.33 -18.30
C ALA A 12 -10.65 15.13 -18.23
N SER A 13 -10.72 16.39 -18.59
CA SER A 13 -9.59 17.29 -18.69
C SER A 13 -8.68 17.00 -17.50
N LEU A 14 -7.52 16.42 -17.76
CA LEU A 14 -6.42 16.41 -16.82
C LEU A 14 -6.30 17.86 -16.39
N LEU A 15 -6.81 18.20 -15.21
CA LEU A 15 -6.42 19.41 -14.55
C LEU A 15 -4.90 19.36 -14.60
N PRO A 16 -4.23 20.38 -15.12
CA PRO A 16 -2.78 20.35 -15.18
C PRO A 16 -2.32 20.04 -13.77
N VAL A 17 -1.83 18.83 -13.54
CA VAL A 17 -1.07 18.53 -12.34
C VAL A 17 0.07 19.53 -12.42
N SER A 18 -0.01 20.55 -11.60
CA SER A 18 0.99 21.59 -11.57
C SER A 18 2.33 20.89 -11.48
N THR A 19 3.13 21.00 -12.51
CA THR A 19 4.51 20.53 -12.57
C THR A 19 5.38 21.15 -11.48
N SER A 20 4.82 22.05 -10.67
CA SER A 20 5.46 22.84 -9.64
C SER A 20 5.54 22.19 -8.25
N LEU A 21 4.91 21.06 -7.97
CA LEU A 21 4.93 20.49 -6.59
C LEU A 21 6.31 19.94 -6.18
N VAL A 22 7.17 19.58 -7.12
CA VAL A 22 8.55 19.17 -6.82
C VAL A 22 9.39 20.40 -6.35
N GLU A 23 8.98 21.60 -6.71
CA GLU A 23 9.64 22.88 -6.37
C GLU A 23 9.07 23.54 -5.10
N CYS A 24 7.94 23.07 -4.55
CA CYS A 24 7.35 23.61 -3.34
C CYS A 24 8.26 23.37 -2.12
N SER A 25 8.48 24.42 -1.33
CA SER A 25 9.18 24.33 -0.05
C SER A 25 8.39 23.45 0.95
N LEU A 26 9.08 22.96 1.99
CA LEU A 26 8.42 22.21 3.08
C LEU A 26 7.37 23.07 3.79
N GLU A 27 7.59 24.37 3.91
CA GLU A 27 6.67 25.32 4.52
C GLU A 27 5.38 25.45 3.72
N GLU A 28 5.47 25.60 2.40
CA GLU A 28 4.31 25.66 1.51
C GLU A 28 3.50 24.35 1.55
N ARG A 29 4.17 23.20 1.62
CA ARG A 29 3.52 21.89 1.76
C ARG A 29 2.79 21.74 3.09
N LEU A 30 3.44 22.13 4.20
CA LEU A 30 2.80 22.12 5.53
C LEU A 30 1.55 22.99 5.54
N GLU A 31 1.61 24.20 4.98
CA GLU A 31 0.46 25.11 4.93
C GLU A 31 -0.66 24.57 4.04
N ALA A 32 -0.32 23.98 2.89
CA ALA A 32 -1.30 23.30 2.05
C ALA A 32 -1.97 22.13 2.78
N CYS A 33 -1.20 21.29 3.47
CA CYS A 33 -1.73 20.19 4.26
C CYS A 33 -2.63 20.68 5.38
N ARG A 34 -2.25 21.73 6.11
CA ARG A 34 -3.08 22.33 7.18
C ARG A 34 -4.41 22.83 6.64
N ARG A 35 -4.39 23.58 5.55
CA ARG A 35 -5.60 24.10 4.90
C ARG A 35 -6.55 22.99 4.47
N LEU A 36 -6.01 21.96 3.78
CA LEU A 36 -6.80 20.82 3.31
C LEU A 36 -7.33 19.98 4.47
N ALA A 37 -6.55 19.80 5.54
CA ALA A 37 -6.99 19.10 6.75
C ALA A 37 -8.20 19.80 7.39
N VAL A 38 -8.13 21.12 7.56
CA VAL A 38 -9.25 21.93 8.10
C VAL A 38 -10.49 21.81 7.20
N GLU A 39 -10.33 21.96 5.88
CA GLU A 39 -11.43 21.88 4.93
C GLU A 39 -12.09 20.48 4.95
N SER A 40 -11.28 19.42 5.01
CA SER A 40 -11.76 18.03 5.03
C SER A 40 -12.62 17.71 6.24
N LEU A 41 -12.36 18.35 7.37
CA LEU A 41 -13.14 18.19 8.60
C LEU A 41 -14.38 19.11 8.65
N ALA A 42 -14.26 20.32 8.07
CA ALA A 42 -15.35 21.29 8.04
C ALA A 42 -16.46 20.92 7.05
N SER A 43 -16.11 20.37 5.90
CA SER A 43 -17.05 20.04 4.82
C SER A 43 -16.71 18.69 4.17
N PRO A 44 -16.76 17.55 4.89
CA PRO A 44 -16.19 16.28 4.45
C PRO A 44 -16.83 15.76 3.15
N ARG A 45 -18.16 15.82 2.99
CA ARG A 45 -18.82 15.33 1.76
C ARG A 45 -18.34 16.09 0.53
N ARG A 46 -18.33 17.43 0.59
CA ARG A 46 -17.89 18.29 -0.51
C ARG A 46 -16.41 18.11 -0.81
N PHE A 47 -15.58 18.05 0.23
CA PHE A 47 -14.14 17.85 0.12
C PHE A 47 -13.84 16.54 -0.61
N TRP A 48 -14.36 15.42 -0.13
CA TRP A 48 -14.03 14.11 -0.68
C TRP A 48 -14.60 13.87 -2.07
N LEU A 49 -15.77 14.42 -2.41
CA LEU A 49 -16.30 14.38 -3.79
C LEU A 49 -15.43 15.19 -4.76
N ARG A 50 -14.86 16.32 -4.32
CA ARG A 50 -13.91 17.08 -5.12
C ARG A 50 -12.61 16.30 -5.31
N GLU A 51 -12.01 15.79 -4.24
CA GLU A 51 -10.74 15.04 -4.31
C GLU A 51 -10.89 13.72 -5.07
N ALA A 52 -12.08 13.11 -5.08
CA ALA A 52 -12.38 11.95 -5.90
C ALA A 52 -12.11 12.18 -7.40
N GLY A 53 -12.09 13.44 -7.85
CA GLY A 53 -11.67 13.83 -9.20
C GLY A 53 -10.18 13.54 -9.52
N LEU A 54 -9.36 13.15 -8.54
CA LEU A 54 -8.00 12.64 -8.77
C LEU A 54 -8.01 11.28 -9.46
N LEU A 55 -9.09 10.53 -9.32
CA LEU A 55 -9.28 9.21 -9.93
C LEU A 55 -10.18 9.30 -11.16
N ASP A 56 -9.87 8.48 -12.16
CA ASP A 56 -10.72 8.30 -13.35
C ASP A 56 -11.81 7.28 -13.05
N TRP A 57 -13.06 7.67 -13.21
CA TRP A 57 -14.23 6.86 -12.94
C TRP A 57 -14.91 6.42 -14.22
N VAL A 58 -15.35 5.18 -14.28
CA VAL A 58 -16.30 4.70 -15.29
C VAL A 58 -17.70 5.30 -15.03
N ARG A 59 -18.05 5.38 -13.74
CA ARG A 59 -19.20 6.10 -13.22
C ARG A 59 -18.78 6.75 -11.89
N PRO A 60 -18.79 8.07 -11.77
CA PRO A 60 -18.45 8.73 -10.51
C PRO A 60 -19.47 8.39 -9.41
N PRO A 61 -19.07 8.44 -8.12
CA PRO A 61 -20.00 8.27 -7.01
C PRO A 61 -20.89 9.50 -6.86
N ASP A 62 -22.14 9.30 -6.45
CA ASP A 62 -23.07 10.39 -6.13
C ASP A 62 -22.81 10.96 -4.74
N GLU A 63 -22.36 10.11 -3.80
CA GLU A 63 -22.08 10.44 -2.41
C GLU A 63 -20.64 10.09 -2.03
N ALA A 64 -20.01 10.93 -1.19
CA ALA A 64 -18.68 10.65 -0.67
C ALA A 64 -18.71 9.45 0.29
N PHE A 65 -19.68 9.41 1.19
CA PHE A 65 -19.85 8.31 2.14
C PHE A 65 -21.29 8.25 2.67
N VAL A 66 -21.67 7.05 3.12
CA VAL A 66 -22.92 6.74 3.83
C VAL A 66 -22.62 5.90 5.07
N GLY A 67 -23.55 5.83 6.02
CA GLY A 67 -23.41 5.06 7.26
C GLY A 67 -22.69 5.83 8.38
N GLU A 68 -22.47 5.14 9.50
CA GLU A 68 -21.85 5.70 10.71
C GLU A 68 -20.69 4.81 11.21
N MET A 69 -19.53 5.43 11.50
CA MET A 69 -18.36 4.70 12.00
C MET A 69 -18.66 3.88 13.26
N LYS A 70 -19.52 4.37 14.15
CA LYS A 70 -19.86 3.68 15.41
C LYS A 70 -20.48 2.31 15.21
N GLN A 71 -21.14 2.11 14.08
CA GLN A 71 -21.81 0.84 13.73
C GLN A 71 -20.90 -0.07 12.90
N GLY A 72 -19.74 0.43 12.46
CA GLY A 72 -18.81 -0.29 11.58
C GLY A 72 -19.30 -0.40 10.13
N ASP A 73 -20.35 0.34 9.76
CA ASP A 73 -21.05 0.24 8.47
C ASP A 73 -20.76 1.39 7.50
N VAL A 74 -19.74 2.19 7.76
CA VAL A 74 -19.39 3.30 6.85
C VAL A 74 -18.92 2.75 5.51
N SER A 75 -19.50 3.29 4.45
CA SER A 75 -19.19 2.99 3.06
C SER A 75 -18.74 4.26 2.35
N TRP A 76 -17.61 4.21 1.65
CA TRP A 76 -17.01 5.34 0.96
C TRP A 76 -17.07 5.17 -0.56
N PHE A 77 -17.60 6.18 -1.28
CA PHE A 77 -17.70 6.18 -2.73
C PHE A 77 -18.49 5.00 -3.32
N SER A 78 -19.37 4.40 -2.53
CA SER A 78 -20.24 3.30 -2.94
C SER A 78 -21.08 3.69 -4.15
N GLY A 79 -21.26 2.75 -5.08
CA GLY A 79 -21.96 2.99 -6.34
C GLY A 79 -21.11 3.68 -7.41
N GLY A 80 -19.98 4.31 -7.07
CA GLY A 80 -18.97 4.74 -8.04
C GLY A 80 -18.28 3.52 -8.65
N LEU A 81 -18.00 3.54 -9.96
CA LEU A 81 -17.34 2.45 -10.67
C LEU A 81 -16.01 2.92 -11.24
N LEU A 82 -14.92 2.19 -10.91
CA LEU A 82 -13.58 2.47 -11.43
C LEU A 82 -12.78 1.18 -11.59
N ASN A 83 -11.55 1.29 -12.10
CA ASN A 83 -10.59 0.20 -12.07
C ASN A 83 -9.22 0.70 -11.56
N ALA A 84 -8.62 -0.01 -10.59
CA ALA A 84 -7.37 0.41 -9.99
C ALA A 84 -6.19 0.34 -10.98
N ALA A 85 -6.10 -0.68 -11.83
CA ALA A 85 -5.02 -0.78 -12.81
C ALA A 85 -5.10 0.31 -13.89
N TRP A 86 -6.31 0.76 -14.26
CA TRP A 86 -6.49 1.94 -15.11
C TRP A 86 -5.86 3.16 -14.45
N ASN A 87 -6.27 3.44 -13.21
CA ASN A 87 -5.83 4.62 -12.48
C ASN A 87 -4.32 4.62 -12.17
N ALA A 88 -3.75 3.45 -11.92
CA ALA A 88 -2.35 3.30 -11.58
C ALA A 88 -1.42 3.26 -12.79
N VAL A 89 -1.84 2.63 -13.90
CA VAL A 89 -0.92 2.33 -15.01
C VAL A 89 -1.51 2.70 -16.37
N ASP A 90 -2.73 2.25 -16.70
CA ASP A 90 -3.21 2.34 -18.07
C ASP A 90 -3.38 3.76 -18.57
N ARG A 91 -3.91 4.69 -17.75
CA ARG A 91 -4.05 6.10 -18.12
C ARG A 91 -2.69 6.75 -18.40
N HIS A 92 -1.66 6.37 -17.65
CA HIS A 92 -0.30 6.86 -17.86
C HIS A 92 0.36 6.22 -19.10
N ALA A 93 0.08 4.94 -19.36
CA ALA A 93 0.52 4.26 -20.58
C ALA A 93 -0.13 4.85 -21.85
N VAL A 94 -1.31 5.45 -21.73
CA VAL A 94 -1.95 6.23 -22.82
C VAL A 94 -1.31 7.62 -22.97
N ALA A 95 -1.13 8.33 -21.87
CA ALA A 95 -0.66 9.72 -21.89
C ALA A 95 0.85 9.86 -22.12
N SER A 96 1.65 8.93 -21.56
CA SER A 96 3.13 8.98 -21.57
C SER A 96 3.69 7.56 -21.55
N PRO A 97 3.54 6.79 -22.63
CA PRO A 97 3.81 5.35 -22.66
C PRO A 97 5.26 4.97 -22.32
N GLU A 98 6.22 5.82 -22.70
CA GLU A 98 7.65 5.55 -22.51
C GLU A 98 8.19 6.07 -21.17
N ARG A 99 7.36 6.78 -20.37
CA ARG A 99 7.79 7.22 -19.05
C ARG A 99 8.01 6.01 -18.15
N THR A 100 9.10 6.03 -17.38
CA THR A 100 9.43 4.98 -16.42
C THR A 100 8.33 4.83 -15.36
N ALA A 101 7.93 3.58 -15.11
CA ALA A 101 6.94 3.19 -14.11
C ALA A 101 7.55 2.33 -12.99
N LEU A 102 8.62 1.60 -13.31
CA LEU A 102 9.31 0.71 -12.38
C LEU A 102 10.80 0.66 -12.73
N VAL A 103 11.63 0.74 -11.72
CA VAL A 103 13.08 0.47 -11.78
C VAL A 103 13.35 -0.73 -10.89
N TRP A 104 13.97 -1.74 -11.42
CA TRP A 104 14.34 -2.95 -10.68
C TRP A 104 15.85 -3.05 -10.56
N ALA A 105 16.35 -2.87 -9.34
CA ALA A 105 17.75 -3.02 -9.00
C ALA A 105 18.00 -4.45 -8.52
N ARG A 106 18.72 -5.22 -9.34
CA ARG A 106 19.02 -6.62 -9.09
C ARG A 106 20.26 -6.79 -8.19
N PRO A 107 20.32 -7.85 -7.37
CA PRO A 107 21.49 -8.14 -6.56
C PRO A 107 22.77 -8.31 -7.36
N GLU A 108 22.66 -8.78 -8.60
CA GLU A 108 23.77 -8.99 -9.50
C GLU A 108 24.42 -7.68 -10.00
N GLY A 109 23.77 -6.53 -9.74
CA GLY A 109 24.24 -5.21 -10.10
C GLY A 109 23.52 -4.59 -11.30
N ASP A 110 22.74 -5.37 -12.03
CA ASP A 110 21.94 -4.87 -13.15
C ASP A 110 20.78 -4.02 -12.67
N VAL A 111 20.44 -2.98 -13.44
CA VAL A 111 19.26 -2.15 -13.25
C VAL A 111 18.40 -2.23 -14.48
N VAL A 112 17.16 -2.64 -14.31
CA VAL A 112 16.18 -2.79 -15.40
C VAL A 112 15.06 -1.80 -15.19
N SER A 113 14.80 -0.94 -16.17
CA SER A 113 13.70 0.03 -16.13
C SER A 113 12.56 -0.46 -17.01
N TRP A 114 11.34 -0.31 -16.51
CA TRP A 114 10.10 -0.62 -17.22
C TRP A 114 9.29 0.65 -17.40
N SER A 115 8.85 0.89 -18.62
CA SER A 115 7.93 1.97 -18.95
C SER A 115 6.48 1.62 -18.52
N PHE A 116 5.60 2.64 -18.46
CA PHE A 116 4.17 2.41 -18.27
C PHE A 116 3.57 1.49 -19.32
N ARG A 117 4.03 1.56 -20.57
CA ARG A 117 3.60 0.64 -21.65
C ARG A 117 3.96 -0.80 -21.32
N GLU A 118 5.21 -1.06 -20.94
CA GLU A 118 5.69 -2.40 -20.60
C GLU A 118 5.00 -2.95 -19.36
N LEU A 119 4.84 -2.14 -18.31
CA LEU A 119 4.15 -2.55 -17.09
C LEU A 119 2.66 -2.86 -17.36
N ARG A 120 1.99 -2.08 -18.21
CA ARG A 120 0.63 -2.38 -18.69
C ARG A 120 0.54 -3.72 -19.40
N GLN A 121 1.47 -4.02 -20.30
CA GLN A 121 1.48 -5.29 -21.02
C GLN A 121 1.77 -6.47 -20.10
N ALA A 122 2.75 -6.33 -19.21
CA ALA A 122 3.12 -7.36 -18.24
C ALA A 122 1.99 -7.66 -17.25
N SER A 123 1.34 -6.64 -16.71
CA SER A 123 0.17 -6.81 -15.84
C SER A 123 -1.03 -7.43 -16.57
N SER A 124 -1.19 -7.12 -17.87
CA SER A 124 -2.21 -7.78 -18.70
C SER A 124 -1.94 -9.27 -18.89
N ARG A 125 -0.66 -9.65 -19.11
CA ARG A 125 -0.27 -11.06 -19.18
C ARG A 125 -0.52 -11.78 -17.85
N MET A 126 -0.16 -11.18 -16.73
CA MET A 126 -0.43 -11.74 -15.40
C MET A 126 -1.94 -11.94 -15.20
N ALA A 127 -2.77 -10.97 -15.55
CA ALA A 127 -4.23 -11.10 -15.46
C ALA A 127 -4.75 -12.27 -16.31
N GLN A 128 -4.22 -12.47 -17.53
CA GLN A 128 -4.59 -13.62 -18.38
C GLN A 128 -4.15 -14.95 -17.75
N VAL A 129 -2.96 -15.01 -17.14
CA VAL A 129 -2.50 -16.19 -16.42
C VAL A 129 -3.43 -16.49 -15.26
N LEU A 130 -3.76 -15.50 -14.42
CA LEU A 130 -4.68 -15.67 -13.31
C LEU A 130 -6.07 -16.16 -13.75
N LEU A 131 -6.61 -15.58 -14.83
CA LEU A 131 -7.88 -16.03 -15.42
C LEU A 131 -7.81 -17.49 -15.89
N SER A 132 -6.67 -17.92 -16.46
CA SER A 132 -6.46 -19.32 -16.89
C SER A 132 -6.39 -20.30 -15.72
N GLN A 133 -5.97 -19.82 -14.54
CA GLN A 133 -6.01 -20.57 -13.27
C GLN A 133 -7.40 -20.52 -12.59
N GLY A 134 -8.42 -20.02 -13.29
CA GLY A 134 -9.77 -19.95 -12.77
C GLY A 134 -10.07 -18.80 -11.82
N VAL A 135 -9.12 -17.85 -11.61
CA VAL A 135 -9.35 -16.67 -10.76
C VAL A 135 -10.49 -15.80 -11.33
N ARG A 136 -11.37 -15.36 -10.45
CA ARG A 136 -12.54 -14.52 -10.75
C ARG A 136 -12.54 -13.28 -9.87
N TRP A 137 -13.45 -12.36 -10.16
CA TRP A 137 -13.71 -11.20 -9.34
C TRP A 137 -13.96 -11.59 -7.88
N GLY A 138 -13.32 -10.88 -6.97
CA GLY A 138 -13.40 -11.13 -5.54
C GLY A 138 -12.53 -12.28 -5.02
N ASP A 139 -11.95 -13.12 -5.89
CA ASP A 139 -11.05 -14.19 -5.45
C ASP A 139 -9.75 -13.62 -4.86
N ARG A 140 -9.26 -14.23 -3.79
CA ARG A 140 -7.98 -13.88 -3.17
C ARG A 140 -6.85 -14.61 -3.87
N VAL A 141 -5.79 -13.86 -4.19
CA VAL A 141 -4.56 -14.40 -4.77
C VAL A 141 -3.41 -14.05 -3.83
N VAL A 142 -2.75 -15.05 -3.28
CA VAL A 142 -1.64 -14.83 -2.34
C VAL A 142 -0.32 -14.76 -3.12
N GLY A 143 0.47 -13.73 -2.82
CA GLY A 143 1.85 -13.58 -3.31
C GLY A 143 2.84 -13.73 -2.17
N HIS A 144 3.85 -14.58 -2.37
CA HIS A 144 5.01 -14.71 -1.48
C HIS A 144 6.27 -14.57 -2.33
N LEU A 145 6.60 -13.29 -2.61
CA LEU A 145 7.54 -12.88 -3.65
C LEU A 145 8.58 -11.91 -3.09
N PRO A 146 9.82 -11.97 -3.58
CA PRO A 146 10.78 -10.88 -3.37
C PRO A 146 10.32 -9.60 -4.11
N GLU A 147 11.04 -8.51 -3.89
CA GLU A 147 10.79 -7.21 -4.55
C GLU A 147 11.21 -7.27 -6.02
N THR A 148 10.50 -8.06 -6.81
CA THR A 148 10.69 -8.23 -8.26
C THR A 148 9.52 -7.63 -9.04
N PRO A 149 9.66 -7.40 -10.35
CA PRO A 149 8.54 -6.98 -11.19
C PRO A 149 7.31 -7.89 -11.11
N THR A 150 7.49 -9.16 -10.71
CA THR A 150 6.39 -10.11 -10.51
C THR A 150 5.44 -9.67 -9.40
N LEU A 151 5.95 -9.05 -8.33
CA LEU A 151 5.10 -8.46 -7.28
C LEU A 151 4.20 -7.34 -7.84
N ALA A 152 4.78 -6.45 -8.66
CA ALA A 152 4.03 -5.40 -9.34
C ALA A 152 2.96 -5.97 -10.28
N MET A 153 3.35 -6.98 -11.08
CA MET A 153 2.42 -7.67 -11.99
C MET A 153 1.28 -8.35 -11.24
N LEU A 154 1.53 -8.94 -10.07
CA LEU A 154 0.52 -9.58 -9.25
C LEU A 154 -0.56 -8.58 -8.81
N HIS A 155 -0.15 -7.46 -8.21
CA HIS A 155 -1.08 -6.42 -7.76
C HIS A 155 -1.91 -5.86 -8.91
N LEU A 156 -1.26 -5.47 -9.99
CA LEU A 156 -1.93 -4.89 -11.16
C LEU A 156 -2.75 -5.91 -11.95
N GLY A 157 -2.27 -7.16 -12.05
CA GLY A 157 -2.99 -8.25 -12.72
C GLY A 157 -4.30 -8.59 -12.00
N CYS A 158 -4.26 -8.67 -10.67
CA CYS A 158 -5.46 -8.84 -9.84
C CYS A 158 -6.42 -7.65 -10.02
N ALA A 159 -5.91 -6.42 -9.91
CA ALA A 159 -6.73 -5.21 -10.03
C ALA A 159 -7.43 -5.10 -11.40
N ARG A 160 -6.82 -5.60 -12.49
CA ARG A 160 -7.44 -5.62 -13.82
C ARG A 160 -8.74 -6.40 -13.86
N ILE A 161 -8.78 -7.53 -13.18
CA ILE A 161 -9.89 -8.48 -13.19
C ILE A 161 -10.79 -8.39 -11.95
N GLY A 162 -10.44 -7.50 -11.00
CA GLY A 162 -11.16 -7.34 -9.74
C GLY A 162 -10.91 -8.48 -8.75
N ALA A 163 -9.81 -9.22 -8.88
CA ALA A 163 -9.30 -10.14 -7.86
C ALA A 163 -8.54 -9.34 -6.78
N VAL A 164 -8.36 -9.94 -5.61
CA VAL A 164 -7.83 -9.29 -4.40
C VAL A 164 -6.47 -9.88 -4.06
N PRO A 165 -5.37 -9.18 -4.33
CA PRO A 165 -4.03 -9.63 -3.96
C PRO A 165 -3.79 -9.51 -2.46
N VAL A 166 -3.00 -10.46 -1.94
CA VAL A 166 -2.45 -10.44 -0.58
C VAL A 166 -0.96 -10.72 -0.67
N ALA A 167 -0.13 -9.68 -0.58
CA ALA A 167 1.32 -9.87 -0.58
C ALA A 167 1.81 -10.19 0.84
N VAL A 168 2.54 -11.29 0.97
CA VAL A 168 3.14 -11.74 2.23
C VAL A 168 4.64 -11.55 2.14
N PRO A 169 5.25 -10.73 3.02
CA PRO A 169 6.69 -10.51 3.00
C PRO A 169 7.49 -11.81 3.13
N VAL A 170 8.56 -11.95 2.35
CA VAL A 170 9.36 -13.20 2.31
C VAL A 170 10.02 -13.56 3.65
N ARG A 171 10.28 -12.54 4.49
CA ARG A 171 10.90 -12.72 5.83
C ARG A 171 9.90 -13.00 6.94
N SER A 172 8.59 -12.96 6.67
CA SER A 172 7.54 -13.10 7.67
C SER A 172 7.22 -14.56 7.98
N GLY A 173 8.01 -15.26 8.73
CA GLY A 173 7.83 -16.61 9.31
C GLY A 173 6.48 -17.31 9.02
N GLY A 174 5.74 -17.74 10.03
CA GLY A 174 4.44 -18.45 9.87
C GLY A 174 3.27 -17.68 9.21
N THR A 175 3.47 -16.42 8.80
CA THR A 175 2.40 -15.56 8.26
C THR A 175 1.78 -16.13 6.97
N LEU A 176 2.59 -16.72 6.07
CA LEU A 176 2.08 -17.28 4.82
C LEU A 176 0.99 -18.34 5.07
N GLY A 177 1.23 -19.28 5.98
CA GLY A 177 0.26 -20.33 6.29
C GLY A 177 -1.03 -19.80 6.91
N ARG A 178 -0.92 -18.76 7.75
CA ARG A 178 -2.10 -18.08 8.33
C ARG A 178 -2.90 -17.36 7.27
N VAL A 179 -2.24 -16.58 6.40
CA VAL A 179 -2.88 -15.87 5.31
C VAL A 179 -3.59 -16.83 4.37
N LEU A 180 -2.94 -17.93 3.95
CA LEU A 180 -3.56 -18.92 3.07
C LEU A 180 -4.81 -19.55 3.71
N ARG A 181 -4.78 -19.84 5.02
CA ARG A 181 -5.96 -20.35 5.75
C ARG A 181 -7.08 -19.31 5.86
N ALA A 182 -6.75 -18.09 6.25
CA ALA A 182 -7.73 -17.02 6.44
C ALA A 182 -8.40 -16.63 5.12
N THR A 183 -7.63 -16.49 4.05
CA THR A 183 -8.14 -16.05 2.75
C THR A 183 -8.79 -17.16 1.93
N ARG A 184 -8.53 -18.42 2.28
CA ARG A 184 -8.93 -19.58 1.48
C ARG A 184 -8.47 -19.47 0.01
N ALA A 185 -7.34 -18.81 -0.21
CA ALA A 185 -6.82 -18.58 -1.55
C ALA A 185 -6.55 -19.91 -2.27
N ARG A 186 -6.98 -19.97 -3.54
CA ARG A 186 -6.76 -21.14 -4.41
C ARG A 186 -5.50 -21.01 -5.24
N VAL A 187 -5.01 -19.78 -5.43
CA VAL A 187 -3.82 -19.48 -6.22
C VAL A 187 -2.77 -18.82 -5.34
N LEU A 188 -1.57 -19.37 -5.39
CA LEU A 188 -0.35 -18.84 -4.77
C LEU A 188 0.65 -18.49 -5.87
N VAL A 189 1.26 -17.30 -5.78
CA VAL A 189 2.38 -16.90 -6.62
C VAL A 189 3.62 -16.79 -5.74
N THR A 190 4.68 -17.49 -6.07
CA THR A 190 5.92 -17.51 -5.29
C THR A 190 7.14 -17.52 -6.22
N ALA A 191 8.34 -17.58 -5.65
CA ALA A 191 9.58 -17.73 -6.39
C ALA A 191 10.34 -18.97 -5.93
N ASP A 192 11.35 -19.40 -6.71
CA ASP A 192 12.28 -20.42 -6.29
C ASP A 192 13.04 -19.99 -5.04
N GLU A 193 13.68 -18.83 -5.08
CA GLU A 193 14.41 -18.22 -3.96
C GLU A 193 14.23 -16.70 -3.94
N ALA A 194 14.47 -16.08 -2.79
CA ALA A 194 14.64 -14.64 -2.65
C ALA A 194 16.11 -14.33 -2.33
N PRO A 195 16.80 -13.55 -3.17
CA PRO A 195 18.10 -13.00 -2.83
C PRO A 195 17.94 -11.99 -1.68
N LEU A 196 18.81 -12.12 -0.67
CA LEU A 196 18.86 -11.22 0.47
C LEU A 196 20.29 -10.73 0.66
N SER A 197 20.49 -9.67 1.44
CA SER A 197 21.84 -9.17 1.77
C SER A 197 22.72 -10.24 2.44
N GLU A 198 22.11 -11.10 3.25
CA GLU A 198 22.78 -12.18 4.00
C GLU A 198 22.83 -13.52 3.24
N GLY A 199 22.34 -13.61 2.01
CA GLY A 199 22.33 -14.84 1.22
C GLY A 199 21.04 -15.07 0.44
N ARG A 200 20.65 -16.31 0.27
CA ARG A 200 19.42 -16.69 -0.45
C ARG A 200 18.45 -17.39 0.46
N LEU A 201 17.18 -16.99 0.39
CA LEU A 201 16.10 -17.59 1.14
C LEU A 201 15.34 -18.58 0.23
N PRO A 202 15.33 -19.89 0.53
CA PRO A 202 14.63 -20.89 -0.29
C PRO A 202 13.13 -20.78 -0.08
N LEU A 203 12.45 -20.04 -0.98
CA LEU A 203 11.00 -19.82 -0.88
C LEU A 203 10.21 -21.06 -1.27
N TRP A 204 10.65 -21.75 -2.35
CA TRP A 204 9.95 -22.92 -2.84
C TRP A 204 9.89 -24.04 -1.78
N GLU A 205 11.01 -24.38 -1.16
CA GLU A 205 11.06 -25.43 -0.13
C GLU A 205 10.10 -25.13 1.02
N ARG A 206 10.06 -23.88 1.49
CA ARG A 206 9.14 -23.44 2.54
C ARG A 206 7.67 -23.53 2.13
N VAL A 207 7.37 -23.19 0.88
CA VAL A 207 6.02 -23.31 0.32
C VAL A 207 5.62 -24.78 0.19
N GLU A 208 6.51 -25.62 -0.32
CA GLU A 208 6.24 -27.06 -0.51
C GLU A 208 5.93 -27.76 0.82
N ASP A 209 6.74 -27.52 1.87
CA ASP A 209 6.50 -28.01 3.22
C ASP A 209 5.15 -27.58 3.76
N LEU A 210 4.79 -26.32 3.54
CA LEU A 210 3.53 -25.74 4.01
C LEU A 210 2.32 -26.34 3.27
N LEU A 211 2.42 -26.53 1.96
CA LEU A 211 1.32 -27.01 1.12
C LEU A 211 0.95 -28.46 1.43
N GLY A 212 1.89 -29.27 1.94
CA GLY A 212 1.62 -30.63 2.41
C GLY A 212 0.52 -30.71 3.48
N GLY A 213 0.30 -29.62 4.24
CA GLY A 213 -0.74 -29.50 5.26
C GLY A 213 -1.94 -28.61 4.89
N LEU A 214 -1.96 -28.01 3.68
CA LEU A 214 -2.98 -27.04 3.27
C LEU A 214 -3.70 -27.52 1.99
N GLY A 215 -4.67 -28.38 2.10
CA GLY A 215 -5.36 -29.01 0.98
C GLY A 215 -6.24 -28.10 0.07
N ARG A 216 -6.06 -26.76 0.09
CA ARG A 216 -6.91 -25.80 -0.63
C ARG A 216 -6.24 -25.03 -1.75
N VAL A 217 -4.91 -24.97 -1.80
CA VAL A 217 -4.20 -24.32 -2.90
C VAL A 217 -4.24 -25.22 -4.12
N GLU A 218 -4.93 -24.80 -5.15
CA GLU A 218 -5.17 -25.58 -6.37
C GLU A 218 -4.15 -25.29 -7.45
N SER A 219 -3.52 -24.08 -7.41
CA SER A 219 -2.52 -23.67 -8.37
C SER A 219 -1.40 -22.87 -7.69
N VAL A 220 -0.15 -23.23 -8.00
CA VAL A 220 1.04 -22.49 -7.60
C VAL A 220 1.80 -22.03 -8.84
N LEU A 221 1.99 -20.71 -8.95
CA LEU A 221 2.76 -20.08 -10.01
C LEU A 221 4.15 -19.74 -9.47
N VAL A 222 5.20 -20.34 -10.04
CA VAL A 222 6.57 -20.22 -9.51
C VAL A 222 7.43 -19.38 -10.45
N GLU A 223 7.93 -18.25 -9.96
CA GLU A 223 8.93 -17.43 -10.62
C GLU A 223 10.31 -18.09 -10.49
N ARG A 224 11.00 -18.30 -11.62
CA ARG A 224 12.38 -18.79 -11.64
C ARG A 224 13.34 -17.60 -11.49
N ARG A 225 13.49 -17.11 -10.25
CA ARG A 225 14.28 -15.89 -10.00
C ARG A 225 15.79 -16.16 -10.00
N THR A 226 16.23 -17.23 -9.37
CA THR A 226 17.66 -17.57 -9.25
C THR A 226 18.04 -18.79 -10.08
N GLY A 227 17.06 -19.53 -10.58
CA GLY A 227 17.25 -20.80 -11.28
C GLY A 227 17.47 -21.99 -10.35
N ALA A 228 17.22 -21.85 -9.04
CA ALA A 228 17.30 -22.95 -8.10
C ALA A 228 16.36 -24.12 -8.50
N PRO A 229 16.71 -25.36 -8.19
CA PRO A 229 15.85 -26.50 -8.48
C PRO A 229 14.49 -26.38 -7.80
N VAL A 230 13.39 -26.66 -8.52
CA VAL A 230 12.04 -26.75 -7.98
C VAL A 230 11.38 -28.02 -8.48
N SER A 231 10.73 -28.74 -7.56
CA SER A 231 9.99 -29.98 -7.85
C SER A 231 8.52 -29.63 -8.07
N LEU A 232 8.14 -29.34 -9.35
CA LEU A 232 6.77 -28.96 -9.69
C LEU A 232 5.83 -30.17 -9.69
N VAL A 233 4.74 -30.08 -8.95
CA VAL A 233 3.66 -31.10 -8.94
C VAL A 233 2.76 -30.89 -10.16
N TYR A 234 2.70 -31.88 -11.04
CA TYR A 234 1.86 -31.83 -12.22
C TYR A 234 0.38 -31.60 -11.88
N GLY A 235 -0.24 -30.69 -12.62
CA GLY A 235 -1.66 -30.33 -12.43
C GLY A 235 -1.91 -29.24 -11.37
N ARG A 236 -0.94 -28.99 -10.48
CA ARG A 236 -1.01 -27.92 -9.47
C ARG A 236 -0.02 -26.79 -9.77
N ASP A 237 1.23 -27.12 -10.05
CA ASP A 237 2.32 -26.14 -10.11
C ASP A 237 2.70 -25.82 -11.56
N GLN A 238 2.98 -24.55 -11.81
CA GLN A 238 3.37 -24.06 -13.12
C GLN A 238 4.50 -23.02 -13.02
N GLU A 239 5.46 -23.10 -13.91
CA GLU A 239 6.46 -22.04 -14.07
C GLU A 239 5.80 -20.79 -14.63
N LEU A 240 5.89 -19.69 -13.87
CA LEU A 240 5.23 -18.42 -14.19
C LEU A 240 5.75 -17.82 -15.49
N GLY A 241 7.08 -17.85 -15.73
CA GLY A 241 7.69 -17.29 -16.93
C GLY A 241 7.13 -17.93 -18.20
N THR A 242 7.00 -19.25 -18.22
CA THR A 242 6.39 -20.01 -19.32
C THR A 242 4.92 -19.62 -19.53
N ALA A 243 4.16 -19.45 -18.47
CA ALA A 243 2.75 -19.02 -18.54
C ALA A 243 2.63 -17.61 -19.12
N LEU A 244 3.46 -16.65 -18.64
CA LEU A 244 3.46 -15.26 -19.09
C LEU A 244 3.81 -15.11 -20.58
N VAL A 245 4.77 -15.88 -21.08
CA VAL A 245 5.15 -15.85 -22.50
C VAL A 245 3.98 -16.26 -23.41
N ARG A 246 3.17 -17.22 -22.98
CA ARG A 246 1.99 -17.70 -23.73
C ARG A 246 0.78 -16.77 -23.60
N ALA A 247 0.75 -15.93 -22.58
CA ALA A 247 -0.38 -15.05 -22.28
C ALA A 247 -0.41 -13.83 -23.23
N ARG A 248 -1.62 -13.38 -23.61
CA ARG A 248 -1.80 -12.18 -24.42
C ARG A 248 -1.41 -10.92 -23.62
N PRO A 249 -0.74 -9.92 -24.24
CA PRO A 249 -0.35 -8.67 -23.57
C PRO A 249 -1.52 -7.68 -23.43
N THR A 250 -2.74 -8.18 -23.52
CA THR A 250 -3.99 -7.39 -23.39
C THR A 250 -4.98 -8.12 -22.51
N CYS A 251 -5.64 -7.39 -21.64
CA CYS A 251 -6.72 -7.89 -20.79
C CYS A 251 -7.75 -6.77 -20.61
N ALA A 252 -9.03 -7.09 -20.73
CA ALA A 252 -10.10 -6.14 -20.47
C ALA A 252 -10.12 -5.76 -18.99
N LEU A 253 -10.32 -4.48 -18.71
CA LEU A 253 -10.44 -3.97 -17.35
C LEU A 253 -11.87 -4.21 -16.84
N ARG A 254 -11.99 -4.78 -15.65
CA ARG A 254 -13.27 -4.92 -14.97
C ARG A 254 -13.57 -3.66 -14.16
N PRO A 255 -14.67 -2.93 -14.40
CA PRO A 255 -15.14 -1.93 -13.46
C PRO A 255 -15.53 -2.59 -12.13
N CYS A 256 -15.05 -2.01 -11.04
CA CYS A 256 -15.35 -2.44 -9.67
C CYS A 256 -16.01 -1.29 -8.91
N ASP A 257 -16.81 -1.62 -7.89
CA ASP A 257 -17.40 -0.60 -7.00
C ASP A 257 -16.31 0.08 -6.15
N GLY A 258 -16.52 1.33 -5.77
CA GLY A 258 -15.57 2.07 -4.92
C GLY A 258 -15.28 1.40 -3.58
N GLU A 259 -16.20 0.58 -3.09
CA GLU A 259 -16.07 -0.21 -1.85
C GLU A 259 -15.62 -1.67 -2.07
N ASP A 260 -15.54 -2.15 -3.31
CA ASP A 260 -14.99 -3.48 -3.56
C ASP A 260 -13.58 -3.58 -2.93
N PRO A 261 -13.21 -4.74 -2.36
CA PRO A 261 -11.86 -4.93 -1.84
C PRO A 261 -10.80 -4.75 -2.94
N LEU A 262 -9.83 -3.84 -2.71
CA LEU A 262 -8.68 -3.67 -3.59
C LEU A 262 -7.60 -4.71 -3.28
N LEU A 263 -7.27 -4.85 -2.00
CA LEU A 263 -6.19 -5.70 -1.49
C LEU A 263 -6.42 -6.06 -0.02
N LEU A 264 -5.67 -7.06 0.44
CA LEU A 264 -5.55 -7.35 1.86
C LEU A 264 -4.10 -7.15 2.30
N VAL A 265 -3.94 -6.61 3.50
CA VAL A 265 -2.64 -6.52 4.19
C VAL A 265 -2.60 -7.59 5.27
N PRO A 266 -1.52 -8.38 5.41
CA PRO A 266 -1.38 -9.31 6.53
C PRO A 266 -1.61 -8.61 7.86
N GLY A 267 -2.42 -9.20 8.73
CA GLY A 267 -2.77 -8.62 10.03
C GLY A 267 -1.59 -8.55 10.98
N LEU A 268 -1.66 -7.60 11.91
CA LEU A 268 -0.74 -7.54 13.04
C LEU A 268 -1.01 -8.71 14.00
N GLU A 269 -0.02 -9.04 14.83
CA GLU A 269 -0.17 -9.95 15.98
C GLU A 269 -0.82 -11.30 15.64
N ASP A 270 -0.50 -11.85 14.47
CA ASP A 270 -1.07 -13.12 14.00
C ASP A 270 -2.59 -13.09 13.68
N GLY A 271 -3.19 -11.90 13.64
CA GLY A 271 -4.59 -11.69 13.28
C GLY A 271 -4.90 -11.97 11.80
N PRO A 272 -6.19 -12.03 11.45
CA PRO A 272 -6.63 -12.14 10.07
C PRO A 272 -6.13 -10.95 9.23
N PRO A 273 -5.96 -11.11 7.90
CA PRO A 273 -5.63 -10.00 7.02
C PRO A 273 -6.67 -8.89 7.07
N VAL A 274 -6.21 -7.66 6.93
CA VAL A 274 -7.04 -6.45 6.93
C VAL A 274 -7.49 -6.13 5.52
N VAL A 275 -8.79 -5.87 5.36
CA VAL A 275 -9.42 -5.57 4.07
C VAL A 275 -9.43 -4.07 3.80
N HIS A 276 -8.91 -3.66 2.64
CA HIS A 276 -8.95 -2.27 2.17
C HIS A 276 -9.88 -2.11 0.96
N GLY A 277 -10.78 -1.10 1.04
CA GLY A 277 -11.66 -0.73 -0.06
C GLY A 277 -10.92 0.02 -1.17
N LEU A 278 -11.39 -0.11 -2.40
CA LEU A 278 -10.68 0.29 -3.60
C LEU A 278 -10.50 1.80 -3.73
N ALA A 279 -11.57 2.57 -3.80
CA ALA A 279 -11.48 3.99 -4.13
C ALA A 279 -10.86 4.81 -3.01
N GLY A 280 -11.30 4.57 -1.77
CA GLY A 280 -10.82 5.30 -0.61
C GLY A 280 -9.32 5.07 -0.37
N PHE A 281 -8.85 3.83 -0.53
CA PHE A 281 -7.44 3.51 -0.40
C PHE A 281 -6.59 4.23 -1.45
N LEU A 282 -6.94 4.12 -2.75
CA LEU A 282 -6.21 4.78 -3.83
C LEU A 282 -6.16 6.29 -3.65
N LEU A 283 -7.30 6.89 -3.30
CA LEU A 283 -7.41 8.34 -3.15
C LEU A 283 -6.55 8.86 -1.99
N CYS A 284 -6.67 8.25 -0.81
CA CYS A 284 -5.89 8.69 0.36
C CYS A 284 -4.38 8.44 0.18
N ALA A 285 -4.00 7.32 -0.42
CA ALA A 285 -2.60 7.03 -0.74
C ALA A 285 -2.03 8.09 -1.68
N ALA A 286 -2.71 8.38 -2.79
CA ALA A 286 -2.27 9.38 -3.75
C ALA A 286 -2.27 10.80 -3.16
N LEU A 287 -3.35 11.20 -2.48
CA LEU A 287 -3.48 12.54 -1.92
C LEU A 287 -2.41 12.82 -0.84
N GLY A 288 -2.19 11.87 0.07
CA GLY A 288 -1.18 11.98 1.11
C GLY A 288 0.24 12.08 0.52
N LEU A 289 0.59 11.24 -0.44
CA LEU A 289 1.90 11.28 -1.08
C LEU A 289 2.11 12.55 -1.93
N ARG A 290 1.08 13.03 -2.61
CA ARG A 290 1.15 14.27 -3.38
C ARG A 290 1.41 15.47 -2.49
N GLU A 291 0.59 15.67 -1.48
CA GLU A 291 0.59 16.88 -0.67
C GLU A 291 1.74 16.88 0.37
N ALA A 292 1.92 15.78 1.12
CA ALA A 292 2.94 15.74 2.15
C ALA A 292 4.33 15.43 1.60
N ALA A 293 4.46 14.46 0.69
CA ALA A 293 5.76 14.06 0.17
C ALA A 293 6.12 14.71 -1.18
N GLY A 294 5.18 15.35 -1.90
CA GLY A 294 5.43 15.98 -3.19
C GLY A 294 5.63 15.01 -4.34
N ILE A 295 5.10 13.81 -4.23
CA ILE A 295 5.21 12.83 -5.30
C ILE A 295 4.31 13.22 -6.47
N GLY A 296 4.84 13.11 -7.67
CA GLY A 296 4.16 13.38 -8.92
C GLY A 296 4.82 12.70 -10.10
N PRO A 297 4.41 13.04 -11.34
CA PRO A 297 5.03 12.52 -12.53
C PRO A 297 6.55 12.77 -12.56
N GLY A 298 7.35 11.72 -12.81
CA GLY A 298 8.81 11.80 -12.81
C GLY A 298 9.46 11.54 -11.45
N ALA A 299 8.71 11.46 -10.35
CA ALA A 299 9.24 10.98 -9.08
C ALA A 299 9.70 9.53 -9.20
N GLN A 300 10.83 9.21 -8.58
CA GLN A 300 11.34 7.85 -8.42
C GLN A 300 11.38 7.52 -6.93
N VAL A 301 10.55 6.59 -6.51
CA VAL A 301 10.24 6.34 -5.10
C VAL A 301 10.79 5.00 -4.66
N LEU A 302 11.66 5.01 -3.66
CA LEU A 302 12.19 3.83 -2.98
C LEU A 302 11.60 3.75 -1.57
N CYS A 303 11.13 2.56 -1.18
CA CYS A 303 10.74 2.24 0.19
C CYS A 303 11.59 1.08 0.72
N THR A 304 12.34 1.31 1.80
CA THR A 304 13.24 0.29 2.34
C THR A 304 12.53 -0.85 3.08
N GLU A 305 11.27 -0.64 3.48
CA GLU A 305 10.43 -1.70 4.06
C GLU A 305 9.82 -2.63 2.99
N GLY A 306 9.99 -2.27 1.70
CA GLY A 306 9.36 -2.98 0.59
C GLY A 306 7.86 -2.70 0.47
N PHE A 307 7.23 -3.40 -0.45
CA PHE A 307 5.84 -3.18 -0.84
C PHE A 307 4.94 -4.41 -0.62
N SER A 308 5.42 -5.42 0.10
CA SER A 308 4.64 -6.62 0.43
C SER A 308 3.91 -6.53 1.77
N GLY A 309 3.90 -5.36 2.41
CA GLY A 309 3.36 -5.14 3.74
C GLY A 309 2.63 -3.80 3.88
N PRO A 310 2.72 -3.15 5.05
CA PRO A 310 1.98 -1.93 5.36
C PRO A 310 2.25 -0.75 4.41
N ARG A 311 3.40 -0.74 3.74
CA ARG A 311 3.78 0.34 2.79
C ARG A 311 3.24 0.13 1.37
N ILE A 312 2.27 -0.75 1.20
CA ILE A 312 1.59 -0.96 -0.09
C ILE A 312 0.83 0.30 -0.57
N ASP A 313 0.50 1.21 0.32
CA ASP A 313 -0.07 2.51 -0.01
C ASP A 313 0.94 3.41 -0.78
N VAL A 314 2.24 3.34 -0.46
CA VAL A 314 3.28 4.03 -1.22
C VAL A 314 3.34 3.51 -2.66
N LEU A 315 3.21 2.19 -2.85
CA LEU A 315 3.17 1.58 -4.19
C LEU A 315 2.00 2.13 -5.02
N TRP A 316 0.78 1.99 -4.51
CA TRP A 316 -0.41 2.39 -5.25
C TRP A 316 -0.49 3.90 -5.48
N GLY A 317 -0.21 4.69 -4.44
CA GLY A 317 -0.25 6.15 -4.54
C GLY A 317 0.78 6.70 -5.53
N THR A 318 2.00 6.15 -5.55
CA THR A 318 3.03 6.54 -6.51
C THR A 318 2.59 6.31 -7.95
N TRP A 319 2.05 5.14 -8.28
CA TRP A 319 1.56 4.86 -9.63
C TRP A 319 0.33 5.70 -10.00
N VAL A 320 -0.62 5.88 -9.08
CA VAL A 320 -1.78 6.77 -9.33
C VAL A 320 -1.30 8.18 -9.69
N LEU A 321 -0.23 8.67 -9.09
CA LEU A 321 0.37 9.97 -9.38
C LEU A 321 1.28 9.97 -10.61
N GLY A 322 1.51 8.81 -11.24
CA GLY A 322 2.36 8.68 -12.42
C GLY A 322 3.86 8.73 -12.13
N GLY A 323 4.27 8.50 -10.88
CA GLY A 323 5.65 8.28 -10.49
C GLY A 323 6.13 6.86 -10.80
N ALA A 324 7.42 6.62 -10.65
CA ALA A 324 8.07 5.33 -10.79
C ALA A 324 8.42 4.75 -9.41
N LEU A 325 8.25 3.44 -9.25
CA LEU A 325 8.75 2.72 -8.08
C LEU A 325 10.15 2.20 -8.33
N VAL A 326 10.97 2.21 -7.30
CA VAL A 326 12.28 1.55 -7.31
C VAL A 326 12.20 0.32 -6.42
N PHE A 327 12.29 -0.85 -7.03
CA PHE A 327 12.37 -2.14 -6.36
C PHE A 327 13.85 -2.48 -6.16
N ASP A 328 14.30 -2.44 -4.93
CA ASP A 328 15.62 -2.91 -4.54
C ASP A 328 15.50 -4.30 -3.95
N GLU A 329 15.83 -5.30 -4.76
CA GLU A 329 15.60 -6.69 -4.41
C GLU A 329 16.48 -7.18 -3.25
N ARG A 330 17.62 -6.54 -2.99
CA ARG A 330 18.44 -6.86 -1.80
C ARG A 330 17.76 -6.40 -0.51
N GLY A 331 16.98 -5.34 -0.58
CA GLY A 331 16.38 -4.72 0.58
C GLY A 331 17.40 -3.97 1.46
N ASP A 332 18.62 -3.74 0.95
CA ASP A 332 19.66 -2.95 1.62
C ASP A 332 19.71 -1.49 1.10
N GLY A 333 18.66 -1.04 0.45
CA GLY A 333 18.43 0.20 -0.34
C GLY A 333 19.06 1.49 0.14
N ALA A 334 19.80 1.43 1.23
CA ALA A 334 20.55 2.55 1.77
C ALA A 334 21.78 2.95 0.94
N HIS A 335 22.28 2.08 0.05
CA HIS A 335 23.64 2.29 -0.46
C HIS A 335 23.73 2.95 -1.84
N ARG A 336 22.65 3.05 -2.62
CA ARG A 336 22.70 3.57 -3.99
C ARG A 336 21.49 4.42 -4.45
N PRO A 337 20.76 5.16 -3.60
CA PRO A 337 19.55 5.85 -4.06
C PRO A 337 19.82 6.75 -5.26
N ARG A 338 20.95 7.48 -5.25
CA ARG A 338 21.32 8.38 -6.35
C ARG A 338 21.65 7.65 -7.65
N ALA A 339 22.37 6.53 -7.58
CA ALA A 339 22.70 5.73 -8.75
C ALA A 339 21.46 5.13 -9.42
N LEU A 340 20.38 4.96 -8.65
CA LEU A 340 19.08 4.49 -9.12
C LEU A 340 18.14 5.64 -9.52
N GLY A 341 18.60 6.90 -9.46
CA GLY A 341 17.78 8.06 -9.77
C GLY A 341 16.67 8.33 -8.75
N VAL A 342 16.78 7.80 -7.53
CA VAL A 342 15.78 7.99 -6.45
C VAL A 342 15.63 9.46 -6.12
N THR A 343 14.41 9.96 -6.16
CA THR A 343 14.05 11.32 -5.77
C THR A 343 13.37 11.36 -4.39
N HIS A 344 12.69 10.27 -4.01
CA HIS A 344 11.99 10.14 -2.74
C HIS A 344 12.34 8.82 -2.07
N LEU A 345 12.76 8.88 -0.83
CA LEU A 345 13.14 7.72 -0.03
C LEU A 345 12.26 7.63 1.22
N PHE A 346 11.55 6.52 1.36
CA PHE A 346 10.85 6.12 2.58
C PHE A 346 11.71 5.10 3.32
N GLY A 347 12.18 5.48 4.50
CA GLY A 347 13.09 4.59 5.23
C GLY A 347 13.45 5.10 6.64
N PRO A 348 14.18 4.28 7.43
CA PRO A 348 14.70 4.69 8.72
C PRO A 348 15.82 5.74 8.55
N ARG A 349 16.15 6.42 9.64
CA ARG A 349 17.15 7.50 9.69
C ARG A 349 18.48 7.13 9.01
N GLY A 350 18.96 5.92 9.21
CA GLY A 350 20.23 5.47 8.60
C GLY A 350 20.18 5.46 7.08
N ALA A 351 19.09 4.99 6.49
CA ALA A 351 18.87 5.00 5.04
C ALA A 351 18.75 6.43 4.49
N LEU A 352 18.04 7.31 5.20
CA LEU A 352 17.87 8.70 4.84
C LEU A 352 19.20 9.47 4.86
N ALA A 353 20.02 9.23 5.89
CA ALA A 353 21.36 9.84 5.99
C ALA A 353 22.28 9.38 4.85
N ALA A 354 22.19 8.12 4.43
CA ALA A 354 22.99 7.57 3.34
C ALA A 354 22.55 8.07 1.95
N ALA A 355 21.28 8.47 1.78
CA ALA A 355 20.75 8.96 0.51
C ALA A 355 21.40 10.27 0.04
N GLY A 356 21.85 11.10 0.97
CA GLY A 356 22.54 12.37 0.70
C GLY A 356 21.60 13.48 0.19
N PRO A 357 22.15 14.69 -0.08
CA PRO A 357 21.37 15.85 -0.48
C PRO A 357 20.67 15.65 -1.82
N GLY A 358 19.48 16.24 -1.98
CA GLY A 358 18.65 16.18 -3.20
C GLY A 358 17.68 15.02 -3.26
N VAL A 359 17.66 14.13 -2.26
CA VAL A 359 16.62 13.11 -2.08
C VAL A 359 15.69 13.58 -0.97
N LEU A 360 14.39 13.67 -1.25
CA LEU A 360 13.39 13.93 -0.23
C LEU A 360 13.23 12.70 0.66
N GLY A 361 13.58 12.83 1.93
CA GLY A 361 13.49 11.77 2.90
C GLY A 361 12.15 11.78 3.64
N ALA A 362 11.48 10.65 3.68
CA ALA A 362 10.33 10.45 4.56
C ALA A 362 10.68 9.36 5.59
N SER A 363 10.65 9.76 6.88
CA SER A 363 11.00 8.85 7.98
C SER A 363 9.91 7.82 8.21
N LEU A 364 10.30 6.56 8.34
CA LEU A 364 9.41 5.48 8.75
C LEU A 364 9.46 5.21 10.26
N ASP A 365 10.50 5.67 10.93
CA ASP A 365 10.75 5.49 12.37
C ASP A 365 10.52 6.76 13.21
N GLY A 366 9.97 7.82 12.60
CA GLY A 366 9.74 9.11 13.27
C GLY A 366 10.99 9.95 13.53
N SER A 367 12.15 9.55 12.96
CA SER A 367 13.41 10.30 13.05
C SER A 367 13.41 11.58 12.23
N ASP A 368 14.46 12.40 12.39
CA ASP A 368 14.61 13.65 11.62
C ASP A 368 14.71 13.35 10.11
N ALA A 369 13.74 13.87 9.38
CA ALA A 369 13.60 13.77 7.94
C ALA A 369 12.90 15.00 7.40
N SER A 370 12.92 15.19 6.07
CA SER A 370 12.13 16.26 5.44
C SER A 370 10.64 16.13 5.76
N VAL A 371 10.14 14.90 5.80
CA VAL A 371 8.77 14.58 6.23
C VAL A 371 8.82 13.37 7.18
N ALA A 372 8.11 13.41 8.30
CA ALA A 372 7.93 12.29 9.21
C ALA A 372 6.43 11.96 9.36
N PRO A 373 5.90 11.07 8.53
CA PRO A 373 4.49 10.71 8.59
C PRO A 373 4.21 9.68 9.69
N VAL A 374 3.02 9.78 10.28
CA VAL A 374 2.42 8.72 11.10
C VAL A 374 1.51 7.92 10.20
N TRP A 375 1.86 6.67 9.98
CA TRP A 375 1.15 5.74 9.12
C TRP A 375 0.26 4.81 9.92
N THR A 376 -0.82 4.35 9.29
CA THR A 376 -1.56 3.21 9.84
C THR A 376 -0.67 1.95 9.76
N PRO A 377 -0.66 1.12 10.82
CA PRO A 377 0.25 -0.03 10.89
C PRO A 377 -0.12 -1.16 9.92
N GLU A 378 -1.31 -1.13 9.34
CA GLU A 378 -1.83 -2.18 8.45
C GLU A 378 -2.13 -1.65 7.03
N GLY A 379 -1.50 -0.54 6.62
CA GLY A 379 -1.85 0.17 5.40
C GLY A 379 -3.16 0.95 5.56
N GLY A 380 -3.40 1.95 4.81
CA GLY A 380 -4.58 2.81 4.94
C GLY A 380 -4.19 4.29 4.99
N GLY A 381 -2.96 4.56 4.56
CA GLY A 381 -2.44 5.89 4.35
C GLY A 381 -1.87 6.56 5.58
N MET A 382 -1.43 7.77 5.37
CA MET A 382 -0.89 8.64 6.41
C MET A 382 -2.01 9.25 7.24
N LEU A 383 -1.85 9.22 8.57
CA LEU A 383 -2.78 9.87 9.51
C LEU A 383 -2.36 11.31 9.85
N SER A 384 -1.07 11.55 9.94
CA SER A 384 -0.46 12.88 10.14
C SER A 384 0.92 12.93 9.55
N ALA A 385 1.49 14.12 9.40
CA ALA A 385 2.87 14.32 8.98
C ALA A 385 3.50 15.49 9.75
N ARG A 386 4.79 15.35 10.08
CA ARG A 386 5.67 16.42 10.56
C ARG A 386 6.61 16.83 9.42
N PHE A 387 6.87 18.10 9.28
CA PHE A 387 7.69 18.71 8.20
C PHE A 387 8.95 19.33 8.80
N GLY A 388 10.01 18.53 8.91
CA GLY A 388 11.26 18.96 9.56
C GLY A 388 10.99 19.61 10.93
N ASP A 389 11.58 20.80 11.15
CA ASP A 389 11.38 21.61 12.37
C ASP A 389 10.21 22.60 12.29
N LEU A 390 9.47 22.63 11.17
CA LEU A 390 8.35 23.55 10.97
C LEU A 390 7.08 23.12 11.72
N GLY A 391 7.04 21.90 12.24
CA GLY A 391 5.89 21.32 12.94
C GLY A 391 5.09 20.35 12.11
N GLY A 392 3.94 19.91 12.66
CA GLY A 392 3.12 18.90 12.04
C GLY A 392 1.65 19.26 11.87
N THR A 393 0.94 18.37 11.17
CA THR A 393 -0.52 18.46 10.99
C THR A 393 -1.10 17.06 10.81
N SER A 394 -2.38 16.89 11.21
CA SER A 394 -3.16 15.73 10.74
C SER A 394 -3.39 15.83 9.24
N LEU A 395 -3.59 14.70 8.59
CA LEU A 395 -3.93 14.68 7.17
C LEU A 395 -5.45 14.60 6.96
N PHE A 396 -5.86 14.47 5.72
CA PHE A 396 -7.21 14.80 5.26
C PHE A 396 -8.27 13.82 5.80
N GLY A 397 -9.29 14.37 6.44
CA GLY A 397 -10.38 13.62 7.07
C GLY A 397 -10.02 12.97 8.39
N VAL A 398 -8.76 13.06 8.83
CA VAL A 398 -8.30 12.47 10.09
C VAL A 398 -8.45 13.47 11.22
N ASP A 399 -9.27 13.14 12.23
CA ASP A 399 -9.44 13.89 13.49
C ASP A 399 -8.83 13.06 14.63
N PRO A 400 -7.50 13.18 14.85
CA PRO A 400 -6.79 12.31 15.78
C PRO A 400 -7.03 12.73 17.24
N VAL A 401 -6.96 11.74 18.14
CA VAL A 401 -6.96 11.96 19.58
C VAL A 401 -6.08 10.91 20.25
N LEU A 402 -5.26 11.34 21.21
CA LEU A 402 -4.55 10.41 22.07
C LEU A 402 -5.44 10.06 23.27
N VAL A 403 -5.53 8.78 23.60
CA VAL A 403 -6.27 8.31 24.77
C VAL A 403 -5.40 7.42 25.67
N ASP A 404 -5.63 7.52 26.99
CA ASP A 404 -5.01 6.64 27.96
C ASP A 404 -5.71 5.25 27.99
N VAL A 405 -5.22 4.34 28.80
CA VAL A 405 -5.78 2.99 28.94
C VAL A 405 -7.25 2.95 29.39
N MET A 406 -7.73 4.04 29.97
CA MET A 406 -9.12 4.22 30.44
C MET A 406 -9.98 4.94 29.39
N GLY A 407 -9.43 5.28 28.21
CA GLY A 407 -10.14 6.04 27.19
C GLY A 407 -10.23 7.55 27.42
N ARG A 408 -9.54 8.09 28.45
CA ARG A 408 -9.52 9.53 28.71
C ARG A 408 -8.54 10.21 27.77
N ARG A 409 -8.93 11.38 27.26
CA ARG A 409 -8.09 12.18 26.37
C ARG A 409 -6.78 12.57 27.07
N ALA A 410 -5.66 12.23 26.45
CA ALA A 410 -4.34 12.73 26.76
C ALA A 410 -4.04 13.93 25.83
N ALA A 411 -3.73 15.10 26.38
CA ALA A 411 -3.51 16.31 25.59
C ALA A 411 -2.38 17.15 26.20
N GLY A 412 -1.67 17.84 25.33
CA GLY A 412 -0.53 18.70 25.65
C GLY A 412 0.81 18.09 25.27
N ALA A 413 1.83 18.95 25.18
CA ALA A 413 3.18 18.52 24.83
C ALA A 413 3.71 17.45 25.80
N GLY A 414 4.29 16.39 25.26
CA GLY A 414 4.79 15.24 26.00
C GLY A 414 3.74 14.17 26.36
N SER A 415 2.44 14.43 26.16
CA SER A 415 1.39 13.43 26.43
C SER A 415 1.55 12.22 25.50
N GLU A 416 1.44 11.03 26.07
CA GLU A 416 1.44 9.75 25.36
C GLU A 416 0.11 9.03 25.50
N GLY A 417 -0.25 8.26 24.48
CA GLY A 417 -1.45 7.45 24.49
C GLY A 417 -1.62 6.60 23.24
N GLU A 418 -2.70 5.84 23.22
CA GLU A 418 -3.13 5.18 21.98
C GLU A 418 -3.71 6.23 21.03
N LEU A 419 -3.23 6.23 19.77
CA LEU A 419 -3.79 7.09 18.74
C LEU A 419 -5.11 6.52 18.28
N CYS A 420 -6.17 7.30 18.47
CA CYS A 420 -7.50 7.01 17.97
C CYS A 420 -7.95 8.10 16.99
N VAL A 421 -8.94 7.79 16.16
CA VAL A 421 -9.53 8.72 15.20
C VAL A 421 -11.03 8.85 15.48
N LYS A 422 -11.55 10.09 15.54
CA LYS A 422 -12.95 10.36 15.91
C LYS A 422 -13.94 10.21 14.76
N ARG A 423 -13.47 10.19 13.53
CA ARG A 423 -14.30 10.12 12.31
C ARG A 423 -13.73 9.12 11.32
N SER A 424 -14.59 8.49 10.55
CA SER A 424 -14.16 7.67 9.42
C SER A 424 -13.47 8.53 8.35
N TRP A 425 -12.47 7.95 7.69
CA TRP A 425 -11.79 8.51 6.53
C TRP A 425 -11.77 7.48 5.39
N PRO A 426 -11.60 7.86 4.13
CA PRO A 426 -11.82 6.93 3.02
C PRO A 426 -10.91 5.70 3.00
N ALA A 427 -9.68 5.79 3.52
CA ALA A 427 -8.75 4.66 3.60
C ALA A 427 -8.81 3.89 4.93
N GLN A 428 -9.78 4.19 5.80
CA GLN A 428 -10.00 3.38 7.00
C GLN A 428 -10.18 1.92 6.57
N PRO A 429 -9.49 0.96 7.21
CA PRO A 429 -9.75 -0.46 6.99
C PRO A 429 -11.22 -0.80 7.10
N ARG A 430 -11.73 -1.68 6.21
CA ARG A 430 -13.16 -2.01 6.15
C ARG A 430 -13.56 -3.17 7.03
N SER A 431 -12.66 -4.13 7.18
CA SER A 431 -12.94 -5.37 7.91
C SER A 431 -11.65 -6.13 8.17
N LEU A 432 -11.73 -7.16 8.98
CA LEU A 432 -10.81 -8.28 8.95
C LEU A 432 -11.36 -9.35 8.00
N GLU A 433 -10.47 -10.04 7.30
CA GLU A 433 -10.87 -11.08 6.33
C GLU A 433 -11.67 -12.18 7.02
N GLN A 434 -12.91 -12.34 6.60
CA GLN A 434 -13.91 -13.29 7.14
C GLN A 434 -14.25 -13.07 8.64
N ASP A 435 -13.88 -11.95 9.25
CA ASP A 435 -14.14 -11.65 10.66
C ASP A 435 -14.52 -10.18 10.90
N HIS A 436 -15.65 -9.75 10.35
CA HIS A 436 -16.12 -8.37 10.56
C HIS A 436 -16.47 -8.08 12.02
N ALA A 437 -17.02 -9.06 12.75
CA ALA A 437 -17.33 -8.90 14.16
C ALA A 437 -16.05 -8.67 14.99
N GLY A 438 -14.98 -9.40 14.71
CA GLY A 438 -13.67 -9.19 15.32
C GLY A 438 -13.09 -7.80 14.99
N TYR A 439 -13.30 -7.30 13.76
CA TYR A 439 -12.91 -5.93 13.39
C TYR A 439 -13.63 -4.89 14.28
N VAL A 440 -14.95 -4.99 14.40
CA VAL A 440 -15.76 -4.07 15.22
C VAL A 440 -15.31 -4.12 16.68
N ALA A 441 -15.17 -5.32 17.25
CA ALA A 441 -14.75 -5.51 18.63
C ALA A 441 -13.35 -4.90 18.90
N GLN A 442 -12.40 -5.13 18.01
CA GLN A 442 -11.02 -4.65 18.18
C GLN A 442 -10.87 -3.15 17.97
N ARG A 443 -11.61 -2.58 17.00
CA ARG A 443 -11.37 -1.22 16.53
C ARG A 443 -12.35 -0.18 17.05
N LEU A 444 -13.59 -0.56 17.37
CA LEU A 444 -14.69 0.39 17.64
C LEU A 444 -15.33 0.27 19.02
N GLU A 445 -15.29 -0.91 19.65
CA GLU A 445 -16.02 -1.12 20.91
C GLU A 445 -15.27 -0.66 22.15
N ARG A 446 -13.93 -0.79 22.20
CA ARG A 446 -13.15 -0.47 23.40
C ARG A 446 -13.28 0.98 23.83
N PHE A 447 -13.30 1.91 22.88
CA PHE A 447 -13.48 3.34 23.10
C PHE A 447 -14.66 3.84 22.25
N PRO A 448 -15.89 3.82 22.76
CA PRO A 448 -17.08 4.13 21.97
C PRO A 448 -16.97 5.48 21.24
N GLY A 449 -17.21 5.45 19.92
CA GLY A 449 -17.11 6.63 19.05
C GLY A 449 -15.71 6.96 18.56
N LEU A 450 -14.71 6.12 18.88
CA LEU A 450 -13.34 6.26 18.39
C LEU A 450 -12.92 5.01 17.62
N TYR A 451 -12.20 5.22 16.51
CA TYR A 451 -11.50 4.15 15.82
C TYR A 451 -10.10 4.00 16.42
N ARG A 452 -9.75 2.80 16.86
CA ARG A 452 -8.43 2.46 17.39
C ARG A 452 -7.46 2.15 16.24
N THR A 453 -6.34 2.88 16.14
CA THR A 453 -5.35 2.64 15.10
C THR A 453 -4.39 1.50 15.42
N GLY A 454 -4.24 1.13 16.70
CA GLY A 454 -3.20 0.21 17.15
C GLY A 454 -1.82 0.87 17.30
N LEU A 455 -1.73 2.19 17.18
CA LEU A 455 -0.50 2.96 17.36
C LEU A 455 -0.45 3.58 18.76
N ARG A 456 0.72 3.56 19.37
CA ARG A 456 1.06 4.40 20.50
C ARG A 456 1.84 5.61 19.99
N CYS A 457 1.38 6.80 20.36
CA CYS A 457 1.98 8.04 19.92
C CYS A 457 2.22 8.98 21.08
N ARG A 458 3.19 9.91 20.88
CA ARG A 458 3.46 11.06 21.75
C ARG A 458 3.16 12.35 21.00
N GLN A 459 2.54 13.32 21.68
CA GLN A 459 2.39 14.66 21.16
C GLN A 459 3.67 15.46 21.42
N LEU A 460 4.27 15.99 20.36
CA LEU A 460 5.49 16.82 20.43
C LEU A 460 5.13 18.26 20.84
N ALA A 461 6.15 19.08 21.16
CA ALA A 461 5.98 20.47 21.57
C ALA A 461 5.34 21.35 20.47
N ASP A 462 5.58 21.02 19.21
CA ASP A 462 5.00 21.67 18.03
C ASP A 462 3.59 21.18 17.68
N GLY A 463 3.01 20.29 18.50
CA GLY A 463 1.69 19.69 18.30
C GLY A 463 1.68 18.48 17.35
N ALA A 464 2.81 18.16 16.70
CA ALA A 464 2.92 16.97 15.87
C ALA A 464 2.80 15.68 16.69
N LEU A 465 2.46 14.59 16.00
CA LEU A 465 2.44 13.24 16.58
C LEU A 465 3.70 12.49 16.15
N ALA A 466 4.30 11.76 17.09
CA ALA A 466 5.38 10.82 16.82
C ALA A 466 4.98 9.43 17.32
N THR A 467 5.18 8.41 16.48
CA THR A 467 4.93 7.02 16.88
C THR A 467 5.96 6.56 17.88
N THR A 468 5.52 5.99 19.00
CA THR A 468 6.37 5.43 20.06
C THR A 468 6.27 3.92 20.17
N GLY A 469 5.36 3.29 19.43
CA GLY A 469 5.18 1.84 19.38
C GLY A 469 3.80 1.41 18.89
N LEU A 470 3.50 0.13 19.10
CA LEU A 470 2.19 -0.45 18.82
C LEU A 470 1.43 -0.68 20.12
N THR A 471 0.11 -0.62 20.05
CA THR A 471 -0.81 -1.01 21.12
C THR A 471 -1.54 -2.28 20.70
N PRO A 472 -1.53 -3.34 21.51
CA PRO A 472 -2.26 -4.57 21.18
C PRO A 472 -3.74 -4.31 20.93
N LEU A 473 -4.28 -4.89 19.88
CA LEU A 473 -5.69 -4.76 19.51
C LEU A 473 -6.52 -5.93 20.04
N GLY A 474 -5.90 -7.12 20.19
CA GLY A 474 -6.42 -8.27 20.91
C GLY A 474 -5.77 -8.39 22.30
N GLY A 475 -6.37 -9.09 23.25
CA GLY A 475 -5.91 -9.16 24.64
C GLY A 475 -4.60 -9.93 24.92
N VAL A 476 -3.74 -10.15 23.92
CA VAL A 476 -2.44 -10.83 24.05
C VAL A 476 -1.34 -9.86 23.65
N ALA A 477 -0.29 -9.75 24.46
CA ALA A 477 0.88 -8.95 24.13
C ALA A 477 1.56 -9.50 22.86
N PRO A 478 2.03 -8.63 21.93
CA PRO A 478 2.63 -9.06 20.66
C PRO A 478 3.90 -9.88 20.92
N SER A 479 3.94 -11.10 20.38
CA SER A 479 5.08 -12.00 20.53
C SER A 479 6.23 -11.75 19.54
N ASN A 480 6.03 -10.95 18.50
CA ASN A 480 7.08 -10.55 17.55
C ASN A 480 6.71 -9.23 16.86
N VAL A 481 6.92 -8.14 17.53
CA VAL A 481 7.00 -6.82 16.89
C VAL A 481 8.34 -6.78 16.18
N PHE A 482 8.40 -6.48 14.88
CA PHE A 482 9.63 -6.03 14.24
C PHE A 482 10.13 -4.85 15.09
N PRO A 483 11.32 -4.93 15.69
CA PRO A 483 11.81 -3.81 16.46
C PRO A 483 11.94 -2.63 15.49
N ILE A 484 11.24 -1.54 15.80
CA ILE A 484 11.63 -0.23 15.33
C ILE A 484 12.91 0.03 16.13
N GLU A 485 14.04 -0.51 15.65
CA GLU A 485 15.35 -0.26 16.25
C GLU A 485 15.75 1.19 15.98
N GLY A 486 15.28 2.07 16.87
CA GLY A 486 15.94 3.33 17.13
C GLY A 486 16.80 3.16 18.38
N PRO A 487 18.07 3.60 18.40
CA PRO A 487 18.91 3.49 19.58
C PRO A 487 18.33 4.34 20.71
N ILE A 488 17.84 3.68 21.75
CA ILE A 488 17.63 4.33 23.05
C ILE A 488 19.04 4.69 23.55
N GLY A 489 19.39 5.97 23.44
CA GLY A 489 20.62 6.50 23.96
C GLY A 489 20.72 6.14 25.46
N ARG A 490 21.73 5.35 25.81
CA ARG A 490 22.21 5.28 27.18
C ARG A 490 22.94 6.57 27.49
N ALA A 491 22.51 7.22 28.57
CA ALA A 491 23.19 8.34 29.22
C ALA A 491 24.63 7.99 29.58
#